data_ecf6c522f59c36543c676d9889235de8
#
_entry.id   ecf6c522f59c36543c676d9889235de8
#
_cell.length_a   1.000
_cell.length_b   1.000
_cell.length_c   1.000
_cell.angle_alpha   90.00
_cell.angle_beta   90.00
_cell.angle_gamma   90.00
#
_symmetry.space_group_name_H-M   'P 1'
#
loop_
_entity.id
_entity.type
_entity.pdbx_description
1 polymer ?
#
loop_
_entity_poly.entity_id
_entity_poly.type
_entity_poly.pdbx_seq_one_letter_code
_entity_poly.pdbx_strand_id
1 'polypeptide(L)'
;MLSLLYVLISGIALPVGGVQMQYLWRNQLGDVYSLGLGSAACLGAAAATMSGWCSLTVGSFICTLICTAVCFLVTLRVNTQSLITFGILFGTFIGSLGTIVVTNAPNADLLKKYYLWGAANFNLEGVTAGDIVFSLILFAIGLAAALWTAKVLTRHFNGETELSNLHKALLLLAIMFLVTSSVSICGPIGFISLGVPNLSRIICKSTDIRKHYLISSAMGTGLLLVTYLVATHVNFGIYPQSAQQWQS
;
A
#
# COMPACT_ATOMS: atom_id res chain seq x y z
N MET A 1 -20.13 -0.19 -7.94
CA MET A 1 -20.18 -0.13 -6.46
C MET A 1 -18.87 -0.63 -5.80
N LEU A 2 -18.35 -1.77 -6.22
CA LEU A 2 -17.08 -2.32 -5.64
C LEU A 2 -15.87 -1.39 -5.84
N SER A 3 -15.73 -0.75 -7.00
CA SER A 3 -14.64 0.21 -7.23
C SER A 3 -14.66 1.37 -6.24
N LEU A 4 -15.83 1.93 -5.92
CA LEU A 4 -15.97 2.97 -4.91
C LEU A 4 -15.58 2.46 -3.50
N LEU A 5 -15.93 1.22 -3.16
CA LEU A 5 -15.51 0.61 -1.90
C LEU A 5 -13.97 0.59 -1.79
N TYR A 6 -13.27 0.20 -2.87
CA TYR A 6 -11.81 0.16 -2.86
C TYR A 6 -11.16 1.54 -2.92
N VAL A 7 -11.81 2.54 -3.52
CA VAL A 7 -11.39 3.95 -3.40
C VAL A 7 -11.42 4.37 -1.93
N LEU A 8 -12.49 4.01 -1.18
CA LEU A 8 -12.61 4.30 0.26
C LEU A 8 -11.54 3.55 1.06
N ILE A 9 -11.37 2.24 0.83
CA ILE A 9 -10.38 1.41 1.54
C ILE A 9 -8.97 1.96 1.31
N SER A 10 -8.59 2.20 0.06
CA SER A 10 -7.26 2.73 -0.27
C SER A 10 -7.04 4.14 0.27
N GLY A 11 -8.10 4.98 0.23
CA GLY A 11 -8.10 6.33 0.78
C GLY A 11 -7.95 6.40 2.30
N ILE A 12 -8.25 5.31 3.00
CA ILE A 12 -8.02 5.17 4.44
C ILE A 12 -6.71 4.43 4.71
N ALA A 13 -6.51 3.27 4.09
CA ALA A 13 -5.40 2.36 4.36
C ALA A 13 -4.03 3.00 4.12
N LEU A 14 -3.83 3.61 2.95
CA LEU A 14 -2.53 4.17 2.59
C LEU A 14 -2.15 5.39 3.43
N PRO A 15 -3.02 6.39 3.67
CA PRO A 15 -2.69 7.50 4.56
C PRO A 15 -2.47 7.08 6.00
N VAL A 16 -3.27 6.15 6.55
CA VAL A 16 -3.07 5.64 7.92
C VAL A 16 -1.72 4.93 8.03
N GLY A 17 -1.38 4.07 7.08
CA GLY A 17 -0.06 3.43 7.00
C GLY A 17 1.08 4.45 6.90
N GLY A 18 0.91 5.50 6.09
CA GLY A 18 1.86 6.59 5.95
C GLY A 18 2.06 7.37 7.25
N VAL A 19 1.00 7.74 7.95
CA VAL A 19 1.08 8.37 9.28
C VAL A 19 1.84 7.46 10.25
N GLN A 20 1.52 6.15 10.30
CA GLN A 20 2.23 5.21 11.17
C GLN A 20 3.73 5.18 10.86
N MET A 21 4.10 5.14 9.59
CA MET A 21 5.49 5.11 9.16
C MET A 21 6.24 6.38 9.57
N GLN A 22 5.62 7.56 9.36
CA GLN A 22 6.20 8.85 9.74
C GLN A 22 6.39 8.99 11.24
N TYR A 23 5.45 8.48 12.04
CA TYR A 23 5.55 8.49 13.51
C TYR A 23 6.56 7.46 14.02
N LEU A 24 6.61 6.28 13.41
CA LEU A 24 7.57 5.22 13.77
C LEU A 24 9.01 5.68 13.55
N TRP A 25 9.26 6.37 12.44
CA TRP A 25 10.60 6.86 12.10
C TRP A 25 10.90 8.27 12.61
N ARG A 26 9.93 8.94 13.22
CA ARG A 26 10.04 10.36 13.59
C ARG A 26 10.51 11.21 12.39
N ASN A 27 10.09 10.83 11.19
CA ASN A 27 10.51 11.43 9.93
C ASN A 27 9.31 11.66 9.00
N GLN A 28 9.11 12.90 8.58
CA GLN A 28 8.00 13.29 7.69
C GLN A 28 8.14 12.72 6.26
N LEU A 29 9.32 12.27 5.87
CA LEU A 29 9.57 11.61 4.59
C LEU A 29 9.30 10.09 4.64
N GLY A 30 8.84 9.56 5.78
CA GLY A 30 8.44 8.16 5.91
C GLY A 30 7.24 7.86 5.03
N ASP A 31 7.39 6.84 4.19
CA ASP A 31 6.37 6.35 3.27
C ASP A 31 6.26 4.83 3.37
N VAL A 32 5.07 4.30 3.18
CA VAL A 32 4.85 2.84 3.23
C VAL A 32 5.68 2.09 2.17
N TYR A 33 5.97 2.74 1.05
CA TYR A 33 6.81 2.16 0.00
C TYR A 33 8.31 2.23 0.32
N SER A 34 8.74 3.06 1.27
CA SER A 34 10.15 3.21 1.64
C SER A 34 10.77 1.96 2.28
N LEU A 35 9.97 0.99 2.74
CA LEU A 35 10.45 -0.33 3.20
C LEU A 35 10.38 -1.41 2.11
N GLY A 36 10.08 -1.03 0.88
CA GLY A 36 9.93 -1.99 -0.22
C GLY A 36 8.62 -2.77 -0.20
N LEU A 37 7.65 -2.43 0.68
CA LEU A 37 6.38 -3.15 0.80
C LEU A 37 5.56 -3.08 -0.50
N GLY A 38 5.53 -1.93 -1.18
CA GLY A 38 4.88 -1.79 -2.47
C GLY A 38 5.53 -2.65 -3.55
N SER A 39 6.87 -2.63 -3.64
CA SER A 39 7.61 -3.48 -4.57
C SER A 39 7.38 -4.97 -4.29
N ALA A 40 7.30 -5.37 -3.02
CA ALA A 40 7.01 -6.74 -2.61
C ALA A 40 5.58 -7.15 -3.00
N ALA A 41 4.58 -6.26 -2.81
CA ALA A 41 3.22 -6.52 -3.27
C ALA A 41 3.17 -6.72 -4.79
N CYS A 42 3.86 -5.86 -5.54
CA CYS A 42 3.95 -5.96 -7.00
C CYS A 42 4.67 -7.24 -7.47
N LEU A 43 5.77 -7.63 -6.81
CA LEU A 43 6.46 -8.89 -7.09
C LEU A 43 5.55 -10.09 -6.85
N GLY A 44 4.83 -10.12 -5.73
CA GLY A 44 3.89 -11.18 -5.40
C GLY A 44 2.73 -11.26 -6.39
N ALA A 45 2.18 -10.10 -6.79
CA ALA A 45 1.16 -10.01 -7.83
C ALA A 45 1.67 -10.52 -9.18
N ALA A 46 2.89 -10.13 -9.58
CA ALA A 46 3.53 -10.59 -10.80
C ALA A 46 3.71 -12.11 -10.78
N ALA A 47 4.31 -12.64 -9.72
CA ALA A 47 4.55 -14.08 -9.57
C ALA A 47 3.24 -14.89 -9.62
N ALA A 48 2.20 -14.45 -8.90
CA ALA A 48 0.89 -15.08 -8.91
C ALA A 48 0.23 -15.05 -10.30
N THR A 49 0.26 -13.87 -10.96
CA THR A 49 -0.34 -13.70 -12.30
C THR A 49 0.36 -14.54 -13.36
N MET A 50 1.71 -14.58 -13.34
CA MET A 50 2.49 -15.28 -14.38
C MET A 50 2.49 -16.80 -14.20
N SER A 51 2.48 -17.29 -12.96
CA SER A 51 2.53 -18.72 -12.66
C SER A 51 1.16 -19.38 -12.45
N GLY A 52 0.13 -18.59 -12.13
CA GLY A 52 -1.23 -19.10 -11.86
C GLY A 52 -1.35 -19.95 -10.59
N TRP A 53 -0.33 -19.97 -9.70
CA TRP A 53 -0.33 -20.86 -8.52
C TRP A 53 -1.26 -20.37 -7.38
N CYS A 54 -1.57 -19.09 -7.33
CA CYS A 54 -2.52 -18.52 -6.36
C CYS A 54 -3.17 -17.26 -6.92
N SER A 55 -4.11 -16.69 -6.17
CA SER A 55 -4.69 -15.40 -6.51
C SER A 55 -3.66 -14.26 -6.34
N LEU A 56 -3.87 -13.17 -7.07
CA LEU A 56 -3.04 -11.99 -7.04
C LEU A 56 -2.93 -11.42 -5.61
N THR A 57 -4.02 -11.44 -4.85
CA THR A 57 -4.07 -10.94 -3.47
C THR A 57 -3.24 -11.81 -2.52
N VAL A 58 -3.33 -13.13 -2.65
CA VAL A 58 -2.54 -14.07 -1.84
C VAL A 58 -1.05 -13.96 -2.16
N GLY A 59 -0.69 -13.88 -3.44
CA GLY A 59 0.70 -13.70 -3.86
C GLY A 59 1.30 -12.39 -3.31
N SER A 60 0.57 -11.28 -3.43
CA SER A 60 0.96 -9.98 -2.85
C SER A 60 1.15 -10.09 -1.34
N PHE A 61 0.23 -10.75 -0.63
CA PHE A 61 0.31 -10.93 0.82
C PHE A 61 1.55 -11.72 1.25
N ILE A 62 1.86 -12.83 0.59
CA ILE A 62 3.02 -13.66 0.93
C ILE A 62 4.32 -12.87 0.74
N CYS A 63 4.48 -12.18 -0.39
CA CYS A 63 5.69 -11.41 -0.65
C CYS A 63 5.83 -10.22 0.31
N THR A 64 4.74 -9.51 0.64
CA THR A 64 4.79 -8.42 1.62
C THR A 64 5.07 -8.93 3.03
N LEU A 65 4.57 -10.10 3.40
CA LEU A 65 4.87 -10.73 4.70
C LEU A 65 6.35 -11.06 4.82
N ILE A 66 6.96 -11.67 3.79
CA ILE A 66 8.39 -11.96 3.75
C ILE A 66 9.20 -10.66 3.84
N CYS A 67 8.84 -9.65 3.05
CA CYS A 67 9.49 -8.34 3.08
C CYS A 67 9.41 -7.71 4.47
N THR A 68 8.24 -7.75 5.12
CA THR A 68 8.03 -7.22 6.48
C THR A 68 8.89 -7.96 7.49
N ALA A 69 9.00 -9.28 7.40
CA ALA A 69 9.85 -10.07 8.29
C ALA A 69 11.33 -9.68 8.14
N VAL A 70 11.82 -9.52 6.91
CA VAL A 70 13.19 -9.04 6.65
C VAL A 70 13.40 -7.64 7.21
N CYS A 71 12.49 -6.70 6.94
CA CYS A 71 12.56 -5.34 7.48
C CYS A 71 12.53 -5.31 9.01
N PHE A 72 11.73 -6.17 9.64
CA PHE A 72 11.71 -6.30 11.10
C PHE A 72 13.06 -6.77 11.65
N LEU A 73 13.65 -7.82 11.06
CA LEU A 73 14.97 -8.31 11.48
C LEU A 73 16.05 -7.24 11.35
N VAL A 74 16.02 -6.45 10.26
CA VAL A 74 16.94 -5.33 10.06
C VAL A 74 16.70 -4.23 11.11
N THR A 75 15.44 -3.92 11.42
CA THR A 75 15.06 -2.92 12.45
C THR A 75 15.63 -3.23 13.83
N LEU A 76 15.90 -4.51 14.13
CA LEU A 76 16.54 -4.93 15.40
C LEU A 76 18.03 -4.64 15.46
N ARG A 77 18.69 -4.39 14.33
CA ARG A 77 20.14 -4.31 14.19
C ARG A 77 20.67 -2.94 13.80
N VAL A 78 19.83 -2.08 13.21
CA VAL A 78 20.26 -0.81 12.63
C VAL A 78 19.44 0.37 13.16
N ASN A 79 20.00 1.58 13.04
CA ASN A 79 19.29 2.82 13.35
C ASN A 79 18.29 3.19 12.25
N THR A 80 17.41 4.18 12.52
CA THR A 80 16.34 4.59 11.61
C THR A 80 16.86 5.07 10.24
N GLN A 81 17.98 5.79 10.19
CA GLN A 81 18.52 6.28 8.91
C GLN A 81 19.03 5.13 8.04
N SER A 82 19.76 4.18 8.64
CA SER A 82 20.21 2.99 7.93
C SER A 82 19.04 2.10 7.48
N LEU A 83 17.97 2.05 8.27
CA LEU A 83 16.77 1.30 7.91
C LEU A 83 16.06 1.92 6.69
N ILE A 84 15.95 3.24 6.60
CA ILE A 84 15.37 3.93 5.44
C ILE A 84 16.22 3.64 4.19
N THR A 85 17.55 3.79 4.29
CA THR A 85 18.46 3.50 3.17
C THR A 85 18.37 2.04 2.75
N PHE A 86 18.37 1.10 3.71
CA PHE A 86 18.16 -0.31 3.45
C PHE A 86 16.83 -0.55 2.72
N GLY A 87 15.74 0.04 3.20
CA GLY A 87 14.40 -0.14 2.63
C GLY A 87 14.33 0.32 1.16
N ILE A 88 14.94 1.46 0.83
CA ILE A 88 15.01 1.97 -0.55
C ILE A 88 15.79 1.01 -1.44
N LEU A 89 16.98 0.58 -1.01
CA LEU A 89 17.81 -0.36 -1.77
C LEU A 89 17.13 -1.73 -1.92
N PHE A 90 16.56 -2.23 -0.84
CA PHE A 90 15.86 -3.51 -0.82
C PHE A 90 14.59 -3.45 -1.68
N GLY A 91 13.83 -2.37 -1.60
CA GLY A 91 12.66 -2.14 -2.45
C GLY A 91 13.01 -2.07 -3.94
N THR A 92 14.13 -1.43 -4.29
CA THR A 92 14.63 -1.39 -5.67
C THR A 92 15.06 -2.78 -6.15
N PHE A 93 15.75 -3.55 -5.30
CA PHE A 93 16.12 -4.94 -5.59
C PHE A 93 14.88 -5.82 -5.84
N ILE A 94 13.88 -5.77 -4.94
CA ILE A 94 12.62 -6.49 -5.10
C ILE A 94 11.88 -6.06 -6.39
N GLY A 95 11.86 -4.77 -6.69
CA GLY A 95 11.25 -4.25 -7.91
C GLY A 95 11.93 -4.78 -9.17
N SER A 96 13.26 -4.91 -9.15
CA SER A 96 14.03 -5.50 -10.25
C SER A 96 13.70 -6.99 -10.44
N LEU A 97 13.53 -7.75 -9.34
CA LEU A 97 13.04 -9.14 -9.43
C LEU A 97 11.63 -9.20 -10.04
N GLY A 98 10.74 -8.27 -9.67
CA GLY A 98 9.41 -8.15 -10.27
C GLY A 98 9.49 -7.92 -11.77
N THR A 99 10.38 -7.04 -12.23
CA THR A 99 10.61 -6.80 -13.66
C THR A 99 11.06 -8.07 -14.38
N ILE A 100 11.99 -8.84 -13.79
CA ILE A 100 12.44 -10.12 -14.38
C ILE A 100 11.25 -11.10 -14.52
N VAL A 101 10.39 -11.21 -13.52
CA VAL A 101 9.21 -12.07 -13.58
C VAL A 101 8.26 -11.62 -14.70
N VAL A 102 8.00 -10.32 -14.80
CA VAL A 102 7.08 -9.75 -15.79
C VAL A 102 7.63 -9.87 -17.22
N THR A 103 8.92 -9.64 -17.43
CA THR A 103 9.54 -9.75 -18.77
C THR A 103 9.60 -11.18 -19.29
N ASN A 104 9.53 -12.16 -18.39
CA ASN A 104 9.42 -13.59 -18.74
C ASN A 104 7.98 -14.11 -18.74
N ALA A 105 6.99 -13.23 -18.96
CA ALA A 105 5.58 -13.61 -19.00
C ALA A 105 5.33 -14.72 -20.07
N PRO A 106 4.58 -15.78 -19.72
CA PRO A 106 4.31 -16.88 -20.65
C PRO A 106 3.53 -16.47 -21.91
N ASN A 107 2.71 -15.43 -21.82
CA ASN A 107 1.93 -14.88 -22.93
C ASN A 107 1.62 -13.39 -22.75
N ALA A 108 1.21 -12.75 -23.86
CA ALA A 108 0.92 -11.32 -23.90
C ALA A 108 -0.32 -10.92 -23.07
N ASP A 109 -1.29 -11.82 -22.90
CA ASP A 109 -2.52 -11.53 -22.16
C ASP A 109 -2.26 -11.39 -20.67
N LEU A 110 -1.42 -12.25 -20.07
CA LEU A 110 -0.99 -12.14 -18.68
C LEU A 110 -0.19 -10.86 -18.46
N LEU A 111 0.68 -10.53 -19.41
CA LEU A 111 1.44 -9.28 -19.37
C LEU A 111 0.51 -8.06 -19.38
N LYS A 112 -0.46 -8.03 -20.30
CA LYS A 112 -1.48 -6.98 -20.38
C LYS A 112 -2.28 -6.89 -19.08
N LYS A 113 -2.74 -8.01 -18.53
CA LYS A 113 -3.48 -8.07 -17.27
C LYS A 113 -2.69 -7.45 -16.12
N TYR A 114 -1.41 -7.79 -15.99
CA TYR A 114 -0.54 -7.23 -14.96
C TYR A 114 -0.34 -5.72 -15.12
N TYR A 115 -0.10 -5.23 -16.33
CA TYR A 115 0.06 -3.79 -16.58
C TYR A 115 -1.22 -3.00 -16.34
N LEU A 116 -2.38 -3.54 -16.70
CA LEU A 116 -3.67 -2.90 -16.41
C LEU A 116 -3.92 -2.80 -14.90
N TRP A 117 -3.62 -3.86 -14.15
CA TRP A 117 -3.66 -3.82 -12.70
C TRP A 117 -2.67 -2.81 -12.12
N GLY A 118 -1.43 -2.81 -12.61
CA GLY A 118 -0.36 -1.89 -12.16
C GLY A 118 -0.62 -0.41 -12.44
N ALA A 119 -1.56 -0.09 -13.34
CA ALA A 119 -1.98 1.28 -13.62
C ALA A 119 -2.87 1.90 -12.52
N ALA A 120 -3.19 1.18 -11.46
CA ALA A 120 -4.01 1.64 -10.31
C ALA A 120 -5.36 2.24 -10.75
N ASN A 121 -6.04 1.59 -11.69
CA ASN A 121 -7.24 2.12 -12.34
C ASN A 121 -8.57 1.77 -11.64
N PHE A 122 -8.53 1.12 -10.47
CA PHE A 122 -9.70 0.62 -9.74
C PHE A 122 -10.63 -0.28 -10.57
N ASN A 123 -10.11 -0.90 -11.64
CA ASN A 123 -10.83 -1.92 -12.39
C ASN A 123 -10.70 -3.27 -11.67
N LEU A 124 -11.83 -3.81 -11.25
CA LEU A 124 -11.92 -5.07 -10.49
C LEU A 124 -12.23 -6.27 -11.38
N GLU A 125 -12.07 -6.15 -12.70
CA GLU A 125 -12.26 -7.28 -13.63
C GLU A 125 -11.28 -8.41 -13.29
N GLY A 126 -11.85 -9.60 -13.08
CA GLY A 126 -11.08 -10.80 -12.72
C GLY A 126 -10.69 -10.92 -11.24
N VAL A 127 -11.12 -9.98 -10.38
CA VAL A 127 -10.99 -10.11 -8.92
C VAL A 127 -12.09 -11.04 -8.40
N THR A 128 -11.71 -12.10 -7.67
CA THR A 128 -12.67 -13.05 -7.11
C THR A 128 -13.31 -12.52 -5.82
N ALA A 129 -14.49 -13.04 -5.47
CA ALA A 129 -15.12 -12.72 -4.18
C ALA A 129 -14.21 -13.08 -2.99
N GLY A 130 -13.42 -14.15 -3.12
CA GLY A 130 -12.43 -14.56 -2.12
C GLY A 130 -11.33 -13.52 -1.91
N ASP A 131 -10.82 -12.93 -2.99
CA ASP A 131 -9.82 -11.85 -2.92
C ASP A 131 -10.37 -10.61 -2.22
N ILE A 132 -11.63 -10.25 -2.51
CA ILE A 132 -12.31 -9.13 -1.89
C ILE A 132 -12.43 -9.35 -0.38
N VAL A 133 -12.96 -10.51 0.03
CA VAL A 133 -13.11 -10.85 1.46
C VAL A 133 -11.77 -10.87 2.17
N PHE A 134 -10.74 -11.49 1.56
CA PHE A 134 -9.40 -11.54 2.13
C PHE A 134 -8.80 -10.14 2.31
N SER A 135 -8.90 -9.28 1.30
CA SER A 135 -8.45 -7.88 1.36
C SER A 135 -9.18 -7.09 2.46
N LEU A 136 -10.51 -7.27 2.61
CA LEU A 136 -11.29 -6.63 3.67
C LEU A 136 -10.86 -7.09 5.07
N ILE A 137 -10.56 -8.37 5.23
CA ILE A 137 -10.03 -8.91 6.50
C ILE A 137 -8.68 -8.27 6.82
N LEU A 138 -7.77 -8.19 5.84
CA LEU A 138 -6.46 -7.54 6.02
C LEU A 138 -6.63 -6.07 6.42
N PHE A 139 -7.54 -5.34 5.74
CA PHE A 139 -7.85 -3.96 6.07
C PHE A 139 -8.35 -3.81 7.50
N ALA A 140 -9.32 -4.63 7.92
CA ALA A 140 -9.89 -4.57 9.26
C ALA A 140 -8.84 -4.87 10.34
N ILE A 141 -8.01 -5.91 10.15
CA ILE A 141 -6.93 -6.26 11.08
C ILE A 141 -5.89 -5.13 11.13
N GLY A 142 -5.46 -4.62 9.97
CA GLY A 142 -4.48 -3.55 9.89
C GLY A 142 -4.97 -2.26 10.57
N LEU A 143 -6.22 -1.87 10.34
CA LEU A 143 -6.82 -0.69 10.95
C LEU A 143 -6.99 -0.86 12.46
N ALA A 144 -7.45 -2.03 12.93
CA ALA A 144 -7.58 -2.33 14.36
C ALA A 144 -6.21 -2.27 15.07
N ALA A 145 -5.18 -2.87 14.47
CA ALA A 145 -3.82 -2.81 14.98
C ALA A 145 -3.26 -1.38 15.02
N ALA A 146 -3.54 -0.58 13.97
CA ALA A 146 -3.17 0.83 13.92
C ALA A 146 -3.80 1.65 15.04
N LEU A 147 -5.10 1.46 15.28
CA LEU A 147 -5.83 2.16 16.34
C LEU A 147 -5.39 1.71 17.74
N TRP A 148 -5.07 0.43 17.90
CA TRP A 148 -4.58 -0.12 19.17
C TRP A 148 -3.20 0.43 19.54
N THR A 149 -2.28 0.47 18.58
CA THR A 149 -0.90 0.96 18.77
C THR A 149 -0.79 2.49 18.79
N ALA A 150 -1.86 3.21 18.43
CA ALA A 150 -1.86 4.66 18.27
C ALA A 150 -1.33 5.43 19.49
N LYS A 151 -1.75 5.02 20.72
CA LYS A 151 -1.36 5.69 21.96
C LYS A 151 0.14 5.54 22.26
N VAL A 152 0.68 4.34 22.04
CA VAL A 152 2.10 4.05 22.26
C VAL A 152 2.95 4.79 21.21
N LEU A 153 2.47 4.82 19.96
CA LEU A 153 3.16 5.49 18.86
C LEU A 153 3.18 7.03 19.04
N THR A 154 2.10 7.63 19.57
CA THR A 154 2.09 9.05 19.94
C THR A 154 3.15 9.36 20.99
N ARG A 155 3.24 8.58 22.06
CA ARG A 155 4.26 8.74 23.11
C ARG A 155 5.67 8.56 22.57
N HIS A 156 5.87 7.59 21.68
CA HIS A 156 7.15 7.39 21.02
C HIS A 156 7.54 8.62 20.19
N PHE A 157 6.63 9.14 19.38
CA PHE A 157 6.88 10.32 18.54
C PHE A 157 7.24 11.56 19.38
N ASN A 158 6.60 11.75 20.54
CA ASN A 158 6.89 12.82 21.48
C ASN A 158 8.21 12.63 22.27
N GLY A 159 8.89 11.51 22.11
CA GLY A 159 10.12 11.20 22.83
C GLY A 159 9.93 10.70 24.27
N GLU A 160 8.68 10.42 24.68
CA GLU A 160 8.34 10.01 26.05
C GLU A 160 8.71 8.53 26.30
N THR A 161 8.66 7.68 25.28
CA THR A 161 8.92 6.24 25.39
C THR A 161 9.65 5.70 24.17
N GLU A 162 10.52 4.71 24.38
CA GLU A 162 11.07 3.90 23.31
C GLU A 162 10.16 2.71 23.00
N LEU A 163 10.08 2.35 21.72
CA LEU A 163 9.27 1.22 21.28
C LEU A 163 9.96 -0.11 21.61
N SER A 164 9.23 -1.02 22.28
CA SER A 164 9.67 -2.40 22.41
C SER A 164 9.66 -3.11 21.04
N ASN A 165 10.44 -4.19 20.92
CA ASN A 165 10.49 -4.98 19.68
C ASN A 165 9.11 -5.52 19.27
N LEU A 166 8.28 -5.88 20.24
CA LEU A 166 6.89 -6.30 20.00
C LEU A 166 6.06 -5.17 19.36
N HIS A 167 6.15 -3.94 19.89
CA HIS A 167 5.44 -2.80 19.29
C HIS A 167 5.95 -2.47 17.89
N LYS A 168 7.26 -2.56 17.63
CA LYS A 168 7.82 -2.38 16.29
C LYS A 168 7.28 -3.44 15.32
N ALA A 169 7.24 -4.72 15.73
CA ALA A 169 6.67 -5.79 14.91
C ALA A 169 5.18 -5.56 14.61
N LEU A 170 4.38 -5.24 15.62
CA LEU A 170 2.95 -4.97 15.45
C LEU A 170 2.68 -3.78 14.52
N LEU A 171 3.48 -2.71 14.62
CA LEU A 171 3.37 -1.55 13.74
C LEU A 171 3.71 -1.90 12.28
N LEU A 172 4.81 -2.63 12.05
CA LEU A 172 5.19 -3.07 10.72
C LEU A 172 4.15 -4.03 10.11
N LEU A 173 3.59 -4.93 10.91
CA LEU A 173 2.50 -5.81 10.47
C LEU A 173 1.22 -5.02 10.16
N ALA A 174 0.87 -4.02 10.98
CA ALA A 174 -0.29 -3.18 10.72
C ALA A 174 -0.14 -2.42 9.39
N ILE A 175 1.04 -1.83 9.14
CA ILE A 175 1.35 -1.15 7.88
C ILE A 175 1.29 -2.13 6.70
N MET A 176 1.88 -3.32 6.84
CA MET A 176 1.83 -4.37 5.82
C MET A 176 0.38 -4.75 5.48
N PHE A 177 -0.47 -5.00 6.47
CA PHE A 177 -1.87 -5.35 6.24
C PHE A 177 -2.62 -4.24 5.51
N LEU A 178 -2.42 -2.98 5.91
CA LEU A 178 -3.03 -1.81 5.25
C LEU A 178 -2.56 -1.67 3.80
N VAL A 179 -1.25 -1.77 3.54
CA VAL A 179 -0.68 -1.68 2.18
C VAL A 179 -1.20 -2.81 1.31
N THR A 180 -1.12 -4.05 1.81
CA THR A 180 -1.54 -5.22 1.03
C THR A 180 -3.04 -5.18 0.72
N SER A 181 -3.88 -4.74 1.66
CA SER A 181 -5.33 -4.63 1.43
C SER A 181 -5.69 -3.68 0.29
N SER A 182 -4.91 -2.64 0.08
CA SER A 182 -5.11 -1.68 -1.01
C SER A 182 -4.41 -2.12 -2.30
N VAL A 183 -3.09 -2.34 -2.23
CA VAL A 183 -2.25 -2.58 -3.42
C VAL A 183 -2.61 -3.87 -4.13
N SER A 184 -2.94 -4.93 -3.41
CA SER A 184 -3.27 -6.22 -4.04
C SER A 184 -4.48 -6.17 -4.97
N ILE A 185 -5.43 -5.29 -4.72
CA ILE A 185 -6.64 -5.15 -5.52
C ILE A 185 -6.53 -4.00 -6.53
N CYS A 186 -6.07 -2.83 -6.07
CA CYS A 186 -6.08 -1.60 -6.86
C CYS A 186 -4.77 -1.33 -7.61
N GLY A 187 -3.73 -2.14 -7.35
CA GLY A 187 -2.39 -1.82 -7.80
C GLY A 187 -1.69 -0.76 -6.93
N PRO A 188 -0.43 -0.43 -7.24
CA PRO A 188 0.36 0.52 -6.46
C PRO A 188 -0.11 1.95 -6.69
N ILE A 189 -0.56 2.64 -5.63
CA ILE A 189 -0.99 4.04 -5.67
C ILE A 189 0.09 4.88 -5.01
N GLY A 190 0.85 5.63 -5.79
CA GLY A 190 1.95 6.45 -5.30
C GLY A 190 1.49 7.74 -4.59
N PHE A 191 2.37 8.30 -3.77
CA PHE A 191 2.26 9.60 -3.10
C PHE A 191 1.15 9.77 -2.05
N ILE A 192 0.10 8.98 -2.03
CA ILE A 192 -1.01 9.11 -1.07
C ILE A 192 -0.51 8.93 0.36
N SER A 193 0.28 7.90 0.60
CA SER A 193 0.84 7.57 1.91
C SER A 193 1.94 8.54 2.39
N LEU A 194 2.53 9.31 1.49
CA LEU A 194 3.51 10.34 1.83
C LEU A 194 2.87 11.73 1.91
N GLY A 195 2.16 12.14 0.87
CA GLY A 195 1.67 13.51 0.70
C GLY A 195 0.51 13.85 1.63
N VAL A 196 -0.47 12.95 1.73
CA VAL A 196 -1.68 13.20 2.53
C VAL A 196 -1.37 13.35 4.03
N PRO A 197 -0.54 12.51 4.69
CA PRO A 197 -0.13 12.74 6.06
C PRO A 197 0.60 14.07 6.29
N ASN A 198 1.44 14.49 5.35
CA ASN A 198 2.12 15.78 5.45
C ASN A 198 1.15 16.96 5.34
N LEU A 199 0.19 16.90 4.41
CA LEU A 199 -0.88 17.90 4.31
C LEU A 199 -1.75 17.92 5.58
N SER A 200 -2.06 16.76 6.15
CA SER A 200 -2.84 16.68 7.38
C SER A 200 -2.17 17.38 8.56
N ARG A 201 -0.85 17.40 8.62
CA ARG A 201 -0.09 18.11 9.66
C ARG A 201 -0.15 19.63 9.50
N ILE A 202 -0.24 20.14 8.28
CA ILE A 202 -0.43 21.58 8.02
C ILE A 202 -1.78 22.02 8.57
N ILE A 203 -2.81 21.18 8.43
CA ILE A 203 -4.17 21.47 8.91
C ILE A 203 -4.30 21.22 10.42
N CYS A 204 -3.76 20.10 10.90
CA CYS A 204 -3.86 19.67 12.28
C CYS A 204 -2.51 19.84 12.99
N LYS A 205 -2.41 20.85 13.85
CA LYS A 205 -1.22 21.13 14.65
C LYS A 205 -1.08 20.25 15.92
N SER A 206 -1.90 19.20 16.04
CA SER A 206 -1.88 18.26 17.16
C SER A 206 -0.80 17.21 16.99
N THR A 207 -0.21 16.73 18.06
CA THR A 207 0.69 15.56 18.08
C THR A 207 -0.06 14.23 18.23
N ASP A 208 -1.38 14.27 18.49
CA ASP A 208 -2.19 13.05 18.62
C ASP A 208 -2.39 12.38 17.27
N ILE A 209 -1.82 11.17 17.15
CA ILE A 209 -1.84 10.38 15.91
C ILE A 209 -3.26 10.03 15.46
N ARG A 210 -4.22 9.88 16.39
CA ARG A 210 -5.61 9.53 16.04
C ARG A 210 -6.28 10.63 15.23
N LYS A 211 -5.98 11.90 15.56
CA LYS A 211 -6.46 13.06 14.77
C LYS A 211 -5.84 13.05 13.37
N HIS A 212 -4.56 12.71 13.27
CA HIS A 212 -3.89 12.56 11.97
C HIS A 212 -4.45 11.40 11.16
N TYR A 213 -4.78 10.26 11.77
CA TYR A 213 -5.47 9.17 11.08
C TYR A 213 -6.81 9.64 10.48
N LEU A 214 -7.63 10.33 11.28
CA LEU A 214 -8.95 10.78 10.84
C LEU A 214 -8.84 11.79 9.67
N ILE A 215 -8.01 12.82 9.85
CA ILE A 215 -7.85 13.89 8.84
C ILE A 215 -7.20 13.32 7.57
N SER A 216 -6.15 12.52 7.70
CA SER A 216 -5.47 11.90 6.56
C SER A 216 -6.40 10.93 5.82
N SER A 217 -7.22 10.16 6.53
CA SER A 217 -8.22 9.28 5.90
C SER A 217 -9.26 10.07 5.12
N ALA A 218 -9.78 11.17 5.69
CA ALA A 218 -10.74 12.02 5.01
C ALA A 218 -10.15 12.68 3.76
N MET A 219 -8.93 13.22 3.87
CA MET A 219 -8.22 13.84 2.75
C MET A 219 -7.84 12.83 1.66
N GLY A 220 -7.30 11.67 2.06
CA GLY A 220 -6.91 10.60 1.14
C GLY A 220 -8.10 10.04 0.36
N THR A 221 -9.20 9.79 1.08
CA THR A 221 -10.46 9.37 0.46
C THR A 221 -11.02 10.43 -0.49
N GLY A 222 -11.03 11.69 -0.07
CA GLY A 222 -11.48 12.80 -0.90
C GLY A 222 -10.65 12.94 -2.19
N LEU A 223 -9.32 12.88 -2.06
CA LEU A 223 -8.42 12.96 -3.21
C LEU A 223 -8.61 11.80 -4.19
N LEU A 224 -8.70 10.56 -3.68
CA LEU A 224 -8.92 9.39 -4.54
C LEU A 224 -10.32 9.39 -5.17
N LEU A 225 -11.34 9.87 -4.46
CA LEU A 225 -12.69 10.03 -5.03
C LEU A 225 -12.68 11.03 -6.18
N VAL A 226 -12.06 12.19 -6.00
CA VAL A 226 -11.94 13.19 -7.08
C VAL A 226 -11.19 12.60 -8.27
N THR A 227 -10.05 11.94 -8.03
CA THR A 227 -9.27 11.30 -9.09
C THR A 227 -10.09 10.23 -9.83
N TYR A 228 -10.81 9.39 -9.09
CA TYR A 228 -11.67 8.37 -9.66
C TYR A 228 -12.80 8.97 -10.51
N LEU A 229 -13.48 10.02 -10.02
CA LEU A 229 -14.53 10.70 -10.75
C LEU A 229 -14.00 11.37 -12.02
N VAL A 230 -12.85 12.03 -11.94
CA VAL A 230 -12.19 12.61 -13.11
C VAL A 230 -11.84 11.52 -14.12
N ALA A 231 -11.23 10.42 -13.69
CA ALA A 231 -10.86 9.33 -14.56
C ALA A 231 -12.05 8.65 -15.25
N THR A 232 -13.22 8.60 -14.59
CA THR A 232 -14.42 7.97 -15.14
C THR A 232 -15.27 8.89 -16.02
N HIS A 233 -15.21 10.21 -15.81
CA HIS A 233 -16.05 11.16 -16.53
C HIS A 233 -15.30 11.99 -17.58
N VAL A 234 -13.99 12.16 -17.43
CA VAL A 234 -13.17 12.89 -18.40
C VAL A 234 -12.57 11.90 -19.40
N ASN A 235 -13.15 11.86 -20.59
CA ASN A 235 -12.63 11.11 -21.72
C ASN A 235 -11.41 11.86 -22.27
N PHE A 236 -10.22 11.53 -21.79
CA PHE A 236 -8.96 12.19 -22.22
C PHE A 236 -8.57 11.87 -23.68
N GLY A 237 -9.43 11.15 -24.46
CA GLY A 237 -9.14 10.80 -25.86
C GLY A 237 -7.91 9.91 -26.05
N ILE A 238 -7.29 9.48 -24.95
CA ILE A 238 -6.07 8.66 -24.93
C ILE A 238 -6.36 7.17 -25.12
N TYR A 239 -7.61 6.77 -24.90
CA TYR A 239 -8.06 5.42 -25.25
C TYR A 239 -8.37 5.40 -26.74
N PRO A 240 -7.58 4.72 -27.58
CA PRO A 240 -7.94 4.52 -28.98
C PRO A 240 -9.30 3.80 -28.99
N GLN A 241 -10.23 4.25 -29.84
CA GLN A 241 -11.55 3.62 -30.05
C GLN A 241 -11.45 2.12 -30.42
N SER A 242 -10.24 1.62 -30.70
CA SER A 242 -9.92 0.22 -30.91
C SER A 242 -10.15 -0.68 -29.67
N ALA A 243 -10.22 -0.13 -28.47
CA ALA A 243 -10.51 -0.96 -27.27
C ALA A 243 -11.97 -1.45 -27.24
N GLN A 244 -12.90 -0.77 -27.92
CA GLN A 244 -14.29 -1.21 -28.05
C GLN A 244 -14.48 -2.29 -29.13
N GLN A 245 -13.56 -2.44 -30.07
CA GLN A 245 -13.65 -3.44 -31.15
C GLN A 245 -13.24 -4.85 -30.73
N TRP A 246 -12.67 -5.04 -29.54
CA TRP A 246 -12.27 -6.35 -29.02
C TRP A 246 -13.30 -6.99 -28.09
N GLN A 247 -14.47 -6.36 -27.93
CA GLN A 247 -15.60 -6.89 -27.13
C GLN A 247 -16.75 -7.44 -27.99
N SER A 248 -16.59 -7.47 -29.31
CA SER A 248 -17.59 -8.08 -30.23
C SER A 248 -17.14 -9.47 -30.73
#